data_9ee16cb0b84eec5ec5055d5ade7cac27
#
_entry.id   9ee16cb0b84eec5ec5055d5ade7cac27
#
_cell.length_a   1.000
_cell.length_b   1.000
_cell.length_c   1.000
_cell.angle_alpha   90.00
_cell.angle_beta   90.00
_cell.angle_gamma   90.00
#
_symmetry.space_group_name_H-M   'P 1'
#
loop_
_entity.id
_entity.type
_entity.pdbx_description
1 polymer ?
#
loop_
_entity_poly.entity_id
_entity_poly.type
_entity_poly.pdbx_seq_one_letter_code
_entity_poly.pdbx_strand_id
1 'polypeptide(L)'
;MVRLAVIGANAPLILFYRRAKALGYYVIGIAWAEGAVCKQYCDKFYPISFKEKDEVLRVCREEKIDGITSFSLESALPTVVYVAQAMGLVSNTEECIRLTETKFAQRQTFEKNGIPTPEYHLIQSKEELNDMSANYPVIVKPVDSGGSQGITKVEVPEGIEAAYSVAVECSRSGRVIVEEFIDGREFSVEALSHNGKHYILQITDKVTSGAPHFIEMQHHQPADITLEQANCIKETVEKALTALKIENSPSHTEIKLNSRGELYIIEIGARMGGDYISSDLVRLSTGYDMVKGAIELATGRFAIPCIQESHYAGVYFYSSLAPRIGNVIRDHAKHPEIVEYEIDDAPLVEAKSNADRNGYFLYQSDNGKMVL
;
A
#
# COMPACT_ATOMS: atom_id res chain seq x y z
N MET A 1 26.58 -11.98 -10.27
CA MET A 1 25.25 -11.39 -10.61
C MET A 1 24.43 -11.48 -9.32
N VAL A 2 23.84 -10.38 -8.90
CA VAL A 2 23.04 -10.34 -7.64
C VAL A 2 21.75 -11.09 -7.84
N ARG A 3 21.38 -11.94 -6.87
CA ARG A 3 20.25 -12.87 -6.93
C ARG A 3 19.14 -12.39 -5.99
N LEU A 4 18.01 -12.01 -6.56
CA LEU A 4 16.87 -11.47 -5.84
C LEU A 4 15.72 -12.47 -5.89
N ALA A 5 15.25 -12.92 -4.73
CA ALA A 5 13.99 -13.65 -4.60
C ALA A 5 12.82 -12.67 -4.45
N VAL A 6 11.76 -12.90 -5.21
CA VAL A 6 10.53 -12.10 -5.17
C VAL A 6 9.35 -13.00 -4.86
N ILE A 7 8.66 -12.72 -3.77
CA ILE A 7 7.44 -13.43 -3.38
C ILE A 7 6.23 -12.74 -4.04
N GLY A 8 5.43 -13.56 -4.73
CA GLY A 8 4.30 -13.11 -5.53
C GLY A 8 4.68 -12.97 -7.02
N ALA A 9 3.73 -13.24 -7.92
CA ALA A 9 3.96 -13.22 -9.37
C ALA A 9 2.71 -12.83 -10.19
N ASN A 10 1.75 -12.15 -9.59
CA ASN A 10 0.53 -11.67 -10.24
C ASN A 10 0.76 -10.37 -11.05
N ALA A 11 -0.24 -9.93 -11.79
CA ALA A 11 -0.15 -8.80 -12.70
C ALA A 11 0.39 -7.49 -12.08
N PRO A 12 -0.02 -7.07 -10.87
CA PRO A 12 0.51 -5.86 -10.24
C PRO A 12 2.04 -5.86 -10.02
N LEU A 13 2.70 -7.03 -10.04
CA LEU A 13 4.14 -7.13 -9.85
C LEU A 13 4.94 -7.06 -11.17
N ILE A 14 4.31 -7.02 -12.32
CA ILE A 14 5.01 -7.05 -13.64
C ILE A 14 6.08 -5.95 -13.71
N LEU A 15 5.73 -4.73 -13.32
CA LEU A 15 6.67 -3.61 -13.34
C LEU A 15 7.90 -3.88 -12.46
N PHE A 16 7.69 -4.42 -11.26
CA PHE A 16 8.76 -4.75 -10.33
C PHE A 16 9.73 -5.78 -10.92
N TYR A 17 9.20 -6.86 -11.50
CA TYR A 17 10.02 -7.89 -12.15
C TYR A 17 10.80 -7.32 -13.34
N ARG A 18 10.14 -6.57 -14.22
CA ARG A 18 10.80 -5.92 -15.37
C ARG A 18 11.88 -4.96 -14.91
N ARG A 19 11.63 -4.19 -13.85
CA ARG A 19 12.62 -3.26 -13.30
C ARG A 19 13.83 -3.98 -12.70
N ALA A 20 13.62 -5.04 -11.93
CA ALA A 20 14.69 -5.87 -11.38
C ALA A 20 15.57 -6.46 -12.52
N LYS A 21 14.95 -6.95 -13.61
CA LYS A 21 15.67 -7.44 -14.78
C LYS A 21 16.45 -6.35 -15.47
N ALA A 22 15.88 -5.17 -15.68
CA ALA A 22 16.55 -4.02 -16.32
C ALA A 22 17.77 -3.53 -15.50
N LEU A 23 17.73 -3.69 -14.18
CA LEU A 23 18.83 -3.40 -13.26
C LEU A 23 19.91 -4.50 -13.22
N GLY A 24 19.74 -5.58 -13.99
CA GLY A 24 20.72 -6.66 -14.13
C GLY A 24 20.69 -7.70 -13.00
N TYR A 25 19.60 -7.79 -12.23
CA TYR A 25 19.43 -8.83 -11.23
C TYR A 25 19.09 -10.19 -11.85
N TYR A 26 19.54 -11.26 -11.22
CA TYR A 26 19.02 -12.60 -11.44
C TYR A 26 17.78 -12.77 -10.57
N VAL A 27 16.62 -12.86 -11.21
CA VAL A 27 15.32 -12.79 -10.52
C VAL A 27 14.73 -14.19 -10.34
N ILE A 28 14.43 -14.54 -9.11
CA ILE A 28 13.82 -15.82 -8.71
C ILE A 28 12.40 -15.51 -8.22
N GLY A 29 11.40 -15.95 -8.98
CA GLY A 29 9.99 -15.79 -8.62
C GLY A 29 9.52 -16.96 -7.75
N ILE A 30 8.81 -16.68 -6.67
CA ILE A 30 8.21 -17.67 -5.76
C ILE A 30 6.73 -17.34 -5.57
N ALA A 31 5.84 -18.17 -6.12
CA ALA A 31 4.40 -17.99 -6.05
C ALA A 31 3.69 -19.27 -6.49
N TRP A 32 2.39 -19.35 -6.30
CA TRP A 32 1.60 -20.38 -6.96
C TRP A 32 1.71 -20.29 -8.48
N ALA A 33 1.64 -21.44 -9.16
CA ALA A 33 1.74 -21.48 -10.62
C ALA A 33 0.54 -20.82 -11.32
N GLU A 34 -0.65 -20.96 -10.73
CA GLU A 34 -1.88 -20.35 -11.24
C GLU A 34 -1.84 -18.82 -11.04
N GLY A 35 -2.15 -18.07 -12.10
CA GLY A 35 -2.11 -16.62 -12.09
C GLY A 35 -0.71 -15.98 -12.04
N ALA A 36 0.37 -16.78 -12.12
CA ALA A 36 1.74 -16.31 -12.07
C ALA A 36 2.21 -15.68 -13.40
N VAL A 37 1.59 -14.58 -13.83
CA VAL A 37 1.91 -13.90 -15.09
C VAL A 37 3.35 -13.37 -15.13
N CYS A 38 3.95 -13.10 -13.96
CA CYS A 38 5.35 -12.63 -13.87
C CYS A 38 6.38 -13.74 -14.13
N LYS A 39 5.97 -15.02 -14.18
CA LYS A 39 6.87 -16.14 -14.46
C LYS A 39 7.74 -15.91 -15.72
N GLN A 40 7.20 -15.27 -16.75
CA GLN A 40 7.91 -14.97 -17.98
C GLN A 40 9.07 -13.95 -17.82
N TYR A 41 9.10 -13.21 -16.72
CA TYR A 41 10.14 -12.22 -16.40
C TYR A 41 11.16 -12.74 -15.38
N CYS A 42 11.00 -13.99 -14.89
CA CYS A 42 11.96 -14.61 -13.98
C CYS A 42 13.11 -15.28 -14.76
N ASP A 43 14.29 -15.33 -14.17
CA ASP A 43 15.35 -16.27 -14.58
C ASP A 43 15.04 -17.68 -14.09
N LYS A 44 14.38 -17.76 -12.92
CA LYS A 44 13.90 -19.03 -12.35
C LYS A 44 12.60 -18.82 -11.60
N PHE A 45 11.71 -19.79 -11.66
CA PHE A 45 10.41 -19.74 -11.01
C PHE A 45 10.16 -21.01 -10.20
N TYR A 46 9.70 -20.84 -8.97
CA TYR A 46 9.32 -21.91 -8.06
C TYR A 46 7.82 -21.82 -7.73
N PRO A 47 7.03 -22.85 -8.08
CA PRO A 47 5.59 -22.88 -7.82
C PRO A 47 5.30 -23.30 -6.36
N ILE A 48 5.70 -22.45 -5.41
CA ILE A 48 5.62 -22.72 -3.96
C ILE A 48 4.78 -21.62 -3.32
N SER A 49 3.88 -22.01 -2.40
CA SER A 49 3.16 -21.05 -1.57
C SER A 49 4.12 -20.33 -0.61
N PHE A 50 4.01 -19.02 -0.49
CA PHE A 50 4.79 -18.30 0.51
C PHE A 50 4.43 -18.70 1.96
N LYS A 51 3.31 -19.39 2.19
CA LYS A 51 2.95 -19.94 3.51
C LYS A 51 3.84 -21.13 3.90
N GLU A 52 4.47 -21.78 2.94
CA GLU A 52 5.41 -22.90 3.15
C GLU A 52 6.82 -22.34 3.42
N LYS A 53 6.97 -21.63 4.54
CA LYS A 53 8.17 -20.84 4.88
C LYS A 53 9.48 -21.65 4.80
N ASP A 54 9.47 -22.89 5.27
CA ASP A 54 10.66 -23.75 5.29
C ASP A 54 11.08 -24.18 3.87
N GLU A 55 10.09 -24.44 3.00
CA GLU A 55 10.37 -24.78 1.61
C GLU A 55 10.89 -23.55 0.84
N VAL A 56 10.32 -22.36 1.09
CA VAL A 56 10.84 -21.10 0.56
C VAL A 56 12.29 -20.89 1.01
N LEU A 57 12.58 -21.09 2.29
CA LEU A 57 13.93 -20.97 2.84
C LEU A 57 14.91 -21.97 2.19
N ARG A 58 14.48 -23.23 2.01
CA ARG A 58 15.29 -24.26 1.34
C ARG A 58 15.70 -23.81 -0.06
N VAL A 59 14.71 -23.38 -0.86
CA VAL A 59 14.95 -22.87 -2.22
C VAL A 59 15.87 -21.65 -2.22
N CYS A 60 15.62 -20.68 -1.34
CA CYS A 60 16.46 -19.48 -1.23
C CYS A 60 17.92 -19.80 -0.89
N ARG A 61 18.17 -20.79 -0.02
CA ARG A 61 19.53 -21.27 0.29
C ARG A 61 20.18 -21.96 -0.89
N GLU A 62 19.47 -22.84 -1.60
CA GLU A 62 19.97 -23.50 -2.82
C GLU A 62 20.32 -22.49 -3.91
N GLU A 63 19.49 -21.49 -4.08
CA GLU A 63 19.71 -20.41 -5.04
C GLU A 63 20.75 -19.39 -4.58
N LYS A 64 21.19 -19.42 -3.33
CA LYS A 64 22.18 -18.49 -2.76
C LYS A 64 21.80 -17.04 -3.03
N ILE A 65 20.58 -16.68 -2.63
CA ILE A 65 20.05 -15.34 -2.86
C ILE A 65 20.84 -14.28 -2.07
N ASP A 66 20.93 -13.07 -2.61
CA ASP A 66 21.51 -11.89 -1.97
C ASP A 66 20.45 -11.01 -1.32
N GLY A 67 19.16 -11.24 -1.63
CA GLY A 67 18.03 -10.51 -1.06
C GLY A 67 16.71 -11.18 -1.36
N ILE A 68 15.72 -10.89 -0.52
CA ILE A 68 14.33 -11.34 -0.69
C ILE A 68 13.37 -10.20 -0.41
N THR A 69 12.31 -10.10 -1.20
CA THR A 69 11.32 -9.04 -1.05
C THR A 69 9.94 -9.47 -1.57
N SER A 70 8.94 -8.66 -1.26
CA SER A 70 7.62 -8.66 -1.90
C SER A 70 7.29 -7.21 -2.25
N PHE A 71 6.61 -6.96 -3.35
CA PHE A 71 6.27 -5.60 -3.78
C PHE A 71 5.20 -4.96 -2.86
N SER A 72 3.94 -5.35 -3.03
CA SER A 72 2.80 -4.79 -2.30
C SER A 72 1.98 -5.84 -1.54
N LEU A 73 2.49 -7.08 -1.43
CA LEU A 73 1.81 -8.21 -0.81
C LEU A 73 2.16 -8.29 0.68
N GLU A 74 1.35 -7.70 1.52
CA GLU A 74 1.58 -7.62 2.97
C GLU A 74 1.63 -9.00 3.64
N SER A 75 0.74 -9.91 3.22
CA SER A 75 0.69 -11.29 3.76
C SER A 75 1.95 -12.13 3.49
N ALA A 76 2.84 -11.68 2.60
CA ALA A 76 4.13 -12.32 2.35
C ALA A 76 5.25 -11.86 3.28
N LEU A 77 5.10 -10.72 3.96
CA LEU A 77 6.16 -10.12 4.79
C LEU A 77 6.66 -11.04 5.91
N PRO A 78 5.80 -11.81 6.62
CA PRO A 78 6.29 -12.77 7.61
C PRO A 78 7.27 -13.80 7.03
N THR A 79 7.07 -14.22 5.78
CA THR A 79 7.97 -15.16 5.11
C THR A 79 9.23 -14.48 4.59
N VAL A 80 9.11 -13.25 4.07
CA VAL A 80 10.28 -12.44 3.68
C VAL A 80 11.22 -12.28 4.89
N VAL A 81 10.70 -11.87 6.04
CA VAL A 81 11.49 -11.66 7.26
C VAL A 81 12.09 -12.97 7.77
N TYR A 82 11.30 -14.04 7.83
CA TYR A 82 11.78 -15.36 8.26
C TYR A 82 12.97 -15.85 7.42
N VAL A 83 12.87 -15.79 6.11
CA VAL A 83 13.93 -16.21 5.19
C VAL A 83 15.15 -15.30 5.30
N ALA A 84 14.93 -13.98 5.30
CA ALA A 84 16.02 -13.03 5.38
C ALA A 84 16.83 -13.18 6.67
N GLN A 85 16.18 -13.30 7.82
CA GLN A 85 16.85 -13.50 9.11
C GLN A 85 17.60 -14.84 9.14
N ALA A 86 16.99 -15.93 8.67
CA ALA A 86 17.63 -17.26 8.62
C ALA A 86 18.84 -17.33 7.68
N MET A 87 18.99 -16.35 6.79
CA MET A 87 20.12 -16.24 5.84
C MET A 87 21.04 -15.05 6.14
N GLY A 88 20.78 -14.25 7.17
CA GLY A 88 21.57 -13.04 7.49
C GLY A 88 21.46 -11.93 6.45
N LEU A 89 20.31 -11.84 5.76
CA LEU A 89 20.04 -10.82 4.75
C LEU A 89 19.33 -9.59 5.38
N VAL A 90 19.35 -8.47 4.65
CA VAL A 90 18.70 -7.23 5.09
C VAL A 90 17.18 -7.41 5.08
N SER A 91 16.54 -7.10 6.22
CA SER A 91 15.07 -7.07 6.36
C SER A 91 14.67 -6.32 7.63
N ASN A 92 13.36 -6.16 7.81
CA ASN A 92 12.78 -5.87 9.12
C ASN A 92 12.92 -7.09 10.07
N THR A 93 12.47 -6.90 11.31
CA THR A 93 12.47 -7.96 12.35
C THR A 93 11.10 -8.62 12.49
N GLU A 94 11.04 -9.76 13.17
CA GLU A 94 9.77 -10.39 13.57
C GLU A 94 8.94 -9.47 14.47
N GLU A 95 9.58 -8.63 15.28
CA GLU A 95 8.88 -7.62 16.07
C GLU A 95 8.16 -6.62 15.19
N CYS A 96 8.79 -6.12 14.13
CA CYS A 96 8.15 -5.25 13.15
C CYS A 96 6.91 -5.92 12.55
N ILE A 97 7.01 -7.20 12.15
CA ILE A 97 5.85 -7.92 11.60
C ILE A 97 4.73 -7.99 12.62
N ARG A 98 5.01 -8.38 13.86
CA ARG A 98 4.00 -8.43 14.93
C ARG A 98 3.31 -7.10 15.19
N LEU A 99 4.02 -5.98 15.05
CA LEU A 99 3.48 -4.64 15.26
C LEU A 99 2.69 -4.11 14.04
N THR A 100 2.97 -4.61 12.84
CA THR A 100 2.33 -4.16 11.60
C THR A 100 1.25 -5.10 11.08
N GLU A 101 1.22 -6.37 11.51
CA GLU A 101 0.39 -7.44 10.95
C GLU A 101 -1.12 -7.17 11.03
N THR A 102 -1.58 -6.44 12.05
CA THR A 102 -2.98 -6.13 12.23
C THR A 102 -3.21 -4.66 12.54
N LYS A 103 -4.34 -4.13 12.10
CA LYS A 103 -4.78 -2.77 12.43
C LYS A 103 -4.83 -2.54 13.93
N PHE A 104 -5.28 -3.54 14.70
CA PHE A 104 -5.34 -3.45 16.15
C PHE A 104 -3.94 -3.31 16.80
N ALA A 105 -2.95 -4.10 16.35
CA ALA A 105 -1.58 -3.99 16.85
C ALA A 105 -0.97 -2.60 16.56
N GLN A 106 -1.26 -2.05 15.37
CA GLN A 106 -0.86 -0.69 15.01
C GLN A 106 -1.50 0.34 15.93
N ARG A 107 -2.83 0.25 16.18
CA ARG A 107 -3.54 1.18 17.09
C ARG A 107 -2.94 1.19 18.49
N GLN A 108 -2.73 0.00 19.07
CA GLN A 108 -2.09 -0.11 20.40
C GLN A 108 -0.68 0.50 20.42
N THR A 109 0.08 0.31 19.34
CA THR A 109 1.43 0.87 19.22
C THR A 109 1.37 2.40 19.12
N PHE A 110 0.46 2.94 18.33
CA PHE A 110 0.31 4.39 18.15
C PHE A 110 -0.14 5.05 19.45
N GLU A 111 -1.17 4.53 20.11
CA GLU A 111 -1.66 5.00 21.40
C GLU A 111 -0.53 5.05 22.44
N LYS A 112 0.19 3.95 22.62
CA LYS A 112 1.32 3.85 23.56
C LYS A 112 2.43 4.86 23.32
N ASN A 113 2.63 5.30 22.06
CA ASN A 113 3.68 6.25 21.68
C ASN A 113 3.15 7.67 21.45
N GLY A 114 1.88 7.96 21.78
CA GLY A 114 1.27 9.28 21.60
C GLY A 114 1.21 9.72 20.13
N ILE A 115 1.01 8.76 19.21
CA ILE A 115 0.85 9.02 17.78
C ILE A 115 -0.65 9.12 17.49
N PRO A 116 -1.10 10.18 16.79
CA PRO A 116 -2.51 10.38 16.50
C PRO A 116 -3.10 9.21 15.70
N THR A 117 -4.16 8.61 16.23
CA THR A 117 -4.87 7.47 15.63
C THR A 117 -6.34 7.55 16.02
N PRO A 118 -7.29 7.03 15.20
CA PRO A 118 -8.69 6.97 15.58
C PRO A 118 -8.92 6.24 16.91
N GLU A 119 -9.92 6.64 17.68
CA GLU A 119 -10.45 5.80 18.77
C GLU A 119 -10.87 4.45 18.21
N TYR A 120 -10.67 3.35 18.96
CA TYR A 120 -10.90 2.01 18.43
C TYR A 120 -11.34 1.01 19.48
N HIS A 121 -12.11 0.01 19.03
CA HIS A 121 -12.54 -1.14 19.80
C HIS A 121 -12.27 -2.42 19.04
N LEU A 122 -11.60 -3.39 19.65
CA LEU A 122 -11.46 -4.73 19.10
C LEU A 122 -12.73 -5.53 19.46
N ILE A 123 -13.36 -6.12 18.46
CA ILE A 123 -14.57 -6.93 18.62
C ILE A 123 -14.24 -8.37 18.22
N GLN A 124 -14.33 -9.29 19.17
CA GLN A 124 -14.00 -10.71 18.98
C GLN A 124 -15.26 -11.58 18.87
N SER A 125 -16.40 -11.08 19.37
CA SER A 125 -17.70 -11.72 19.24
C SER A 125 -18.81 -10.69 19.03
N LYS A 126 -19.95 -11.13 18.50
CA LYS A 126 -21.09 -10.24 18.24
C LYS A 126 -21.66 -9.63 19.53
N GLU A 127 -21.58 -10.37 20.62
CA GLU A 127 -22.10 -9.96 21.94
C GLU A 127 -21.38 -8.71 22.47
N GLU A 128 -20.07 -8.57 22.17
CA GLU A 128 -19.26 -7.42 22.60
C GLU A 128 -19.73 -6.09 21.98
N LEU A 129 -20.48 -6.13 20.87
CA LEU A 129 -21.08 -4.93 20.28
C LEU A 129 -22.07 -4.24 21.24
N ASN A 130 -22.74 -5.00 22.11
CA ASN A 130 -23.73 -4.46 23.06
C ASN A 130 -23.09 -3.65 24.18
N ASP A 131 -21.84 -3.98 24.52
CA ASP A 131 -21.09 -3.34 25.62
C ASP A 131 -20.21 -2.19 25.10
N MET A 132 -20.11 -2.02 23.78
CA MET A 132 -19.30 -0.99 23.17
C MET A 132 -19.97 0.39 23.28
N SER A 133 -19.21 1.36 23.77
CA SER A 133 -19.58 2.78 23.69
C SER A 133 -18.76 3.45 22.60
N ALA A 134 -19.41 3.93 21.55
CA ALA A 134 -18.74 4.63 20.46
C ALA A 134 -19.52 5.88 20.02
N ASN A 135 -18.77 6.88 19.60
CA ASN A 135 -19.32 8.09 18.99
C ASN A 135 -19.51 7.85 17.48
N TYR A 136 -20.76 7.85 17.03
CA TYR A 136 -21.06 7.69 15.60
C TYR A 136 -20.83 8.99 14.82
N PRO A 137 -20.46 8.93 13.54
CA PRO A 137 -20.29 7.71 12.75
C PRO A 137 -19.00 6.94 13.09
N VAL A 138 -19.03 5.62 12.85
CA VAL A 138 -17.87 4.73 13.01
C VAL A 138 -17.53 3.98 11.72
N ILE A 139 -16.29 3.46 11.63
CA ILE A 139 -15.86 2.50 10.61
C ILE A 139 -15.77 1.12 11.24
N VAL A 140 -16.42 0.16 10.62
CA VAL A 140 -16.33 -1.26 10.97
C VAL A 140 -15.54 -1.97 9.89
N LYS A 141 -14.48 -2.69 10.26
CA LYS A 141 -13.58 -3.35 9.30
C LYS A 141 -12.87 -4.56 9.88
N PRO A 142 -12.43 -5.53 9.06
CA PRO A 142 -11.60 -6.64 9.53
C PRO A 142 -10.24 -6.13 10.02
N VAL A 143 -9.67 -6.78 11.05
CA VAL A 143 -8.34 -6.37 11.60
C VAL A 143 -7.18 -6.70 10.68
N ASP A 144 -7.34 -7.67 9.75
CA ASP A 144 -6.26 -8.36 9.03
C ASP A 144 -6.49 -8.51 7.53
N SER A 145 -7.40 -7.72 6.95
CA SER A 145 -7.64 -7.66 5.51
C SER A 145 -7.25 -6.29 4.94
N GLY A 146 -6.80 -6.28 3.69
CA GLY A 146 -6.40 -5.08 2.95
C GLY A 146 -7.31 -4.82 1.73
N GLY A 147 -7.04 -3.73 1.00
CA GLY A 147 -7.76 -3.39 -0.24
C GLY A 147 -9.21 -3.00 -0.02
N SER A 148 -9.51 -2.32 1.06
CA SER A 148 -10.85 -1.83 1.44
C SER A 148 -11.94 -2.91 1.56
N GLN A 149 -11.55 -4.20 1.68
CA GLN A 149 -12.50 -5.30 1.79
C GLN A 149 -13.15 -5.33 3.18
N GLY A 150 -14.49 -5.44 3.21
CA GLY A 150 -15.26 -5.55 4.45
C GLY A 150 -15.32 -4.27 5.28
N ILE A 151 -15.01 -3.11 4.69
CA ILE A 151 -15.10 -1.80 5.35
C ILE A 151 -16.52 -1.25 5.20
N THR A 152 -17.13 -0.87 6.30
CA THR A 152 -18.45 -0.23 6.31
C THR A 152 -18.45 0.99 7.24
N LYS A 153 -18.89 2.14 6.71
CA LYS A 153 -19.22 3.30 7.53
C LYS A 153 -20.62 3.11 8.13
N VAL A 154 -20.74 3.28 9.43
CA VAL A 154 -22.00 3.15 10.17
C VAL A 154 -22.35 4.50 10.78
N GLU A 155 -23.47 5.06 10.35
CA GLU A 155 -23.91 6.40 10.78
C GLU A 155 -24.65 6.39 12.13
N VAL A 156 -25.31 5.27 12.46
CA VAL A 156 -26.16 5.12 13.65
C VAL A 156 -26.02 3.70 14.22
N PRO A 157 -26.27 3.50 15.53
CA PRO A 157 -26.05 2.20 16.20
C PRO A 157 -26.76 1.02 15.53
N GLU A 158 -27.94 1.23 14.96
CA GLU A 158 -28.77 0.16 14.37
C GLU A 158 -28.07 -0.54 13.19
N GLY A 159 -27.07 0.09 12.55
CA GLY A 159 -26.31 -0.47 11.42
C GLY A 159 -25.16 -1.37 11.83
N ILE A 160 -24.76 -1.37 13.10
CA ILE A 160 -23.48 -1.97 13.55
C ILE A 160 -23.41 -3.48 13.35
N GLU A 161 -24.51 -4.21 13.62
CA GLU A 161 -24.55 -5.66 13.48
C GLU A 161 -24.40 -6.14 12.03
N ALA A 162 -25.03 -5.43 11.09
CA ALA A 162 -24.91 -5.72 9.67
C ALA A 162 -23.48 -5.48 9.19
N ALA A 163 -22.87 -4.35 9.60
CA ALA A 163 -21.49 -4.02 9.29
C ALA A 163 -20.49 -5.02 9.89
N TYR A 164 -20.71 -5.46 11.12
CA TYR A 164 -19.92 -6.50 11.78
C TYR A 164 -19.95 -7.81 10.98
N SER A 165 -21.13 -8.25 10.54
CA SER A 165 -21.27 -9.48 9.75
C SER A 165 -20.45 -9.43 8.45
N VAL A 166 -20.50 -8.32 7.73
CA VAL A 166 -19.68 -8.10 6.52
C VAL A 166 -18.18 -8.13 6.83
N ALA A 167 -17.76 -7.48 7.93
CA ALA A 167 -16.36 -7.42 8.31
C ALA A 167 -15.81 -8.79 8.74
N VAL A 168 -16.58 -9.57 9.50
CA VAL A 168 -16.21 -10.93 9.94
C VAL A 168 -15.98 -11.86 8.75
N GLU A 169 -16.86 -11.83 7.75
CA GLU A 169 -16.72 -12.65 6.54
C GLU A 169 -15.43 -12.37 5.78
N CYS A 170 -14.95 -11.11 5.83
CA CYS A 170 -13.70 -10.69 5.21
C CYS A 170 -12.47 -10.86 6.11
N SER A 171 -12.64 -11.15 7.40
CA SER A 171 -11.53 -11.31 8.36
C SER A 171 -10.97 -12.72 8.35
N ARG A 172 -9.64 -12.83 8.22
CA ARG A 172 -8.95 -14.13 8.30
C ARG A 172 -8.95 -14.72 9.71
N SER A 173 -8.95 -13.86 10.73
CA SER A 173 -8.97 -14.26 12.15
C SER A 173 -10.37 -14.26 12.78
N GLY A 174 -11.39 -13.84 12.02
CA GLY A 174 -12.74 -13.63 12.54
C GLY A 174 -12.88 -12.42 13.48
N ARG A 175 -11.84 -11.59 13.63
CA ARG A 175 -11.86 -10.41 14.49
C ARG A 175 -12.12 -9.15 13.68
N VAL A 176 -12.85 -8.22 14.29
CA VAL A 176 -13.25 -6.95 13.70
C VAL A 176 -12.74 -5.79 14.56
N ILE A 177 -12.40 -4.68 13.94
CA ILE A 177 -12.13 -3.43 14.65
C ILE A 177 -13.21 -2.41 14.28
N VAL A 178 -13.72 -1.73 15.30
CA VAL A 178 -14.64 -0.59 15.16
C VAL A 178 -13.82 0.65 15.51
N GLU A 179 -13.80 1.62 14.62
CA GLU A 179 -13.00 2.84 14.79
C GLU A 179 -13.87 4.09 14.63
N GLU A 180 -13.48 5.16 15.28
CA GLU A 180 -13.97 6.50 14.98
C GLU A 180 -13.84 6.80 13.48
N PHE A 181 -14.89 7.33 12.87
CA PHE A 181 -14.80 7.81 11.49
C PHE A 181 -14.12 9.18 11.47
N ILE A 182 -12.92 9.22 10.93
CA ILE A 182 -12.23 10.48 10.69
C ILE A 182 -12.71 11.07 9.37
N ASP A 183 -13.31 12.24 9.42
CA ASP A 183 -13.68 13.02 8.23
C ASP A 183 -12.44 13.62 7.54
N GLY A 184 -12.65 14.31 6.42
CA GLY A 184 -11.60 15.11 5.77
C GLY A 184 -10.83 14.39 4.66
N ARG A 185 -9.69 14.97 4.30
CA ARG A 185 -8.88 14.54 3.15
C ARG A 185 -8.01 13.35 3.51
N GLU A 186 -7.87 12.44 2.55
CA GLU A 186 -7.02 11.26 2.67
C GLU A 186 -5.73 11.43 1.87
N PHE A 187 -4.63 10.98 2.45
CA PHE A 187 -3.32 11.03 1.83
C PHE A 187 -2.59 9.71 2.04
N SER A 188 -1.56 9.48 1.22
CA SER A 188 -0.54 8.50 1.55
C SER A 188 0.85 9.11 1.56
N VAL A 189 1.76 8.46 2.30
CA VAL A 189 3.16 8.86 2.41
C VAL A 189 4.04 7.68 2.07
N GLU A 190 4.88 7.87 1.06
CA GLU A 190 5.81 6.87 0.60
C GLU A 190 7.20 7.12 1.19
N ALA A 191 7.79 6.09 1.79
CA ALA A 191 9.12 6.20 2.38
C ALA A 191 9.98 4.95 2.16
N LEU A 192 11.29 5.11 2.29
CA LEU A 192 12.26 4.04 2.44
C LEU A 192 12.92 4.15 3.82
N SER A 193 13.00 3.05 4.55
CA SER A 193 13.70 2.98 5.83
C SER A 193 14.96 2.13 5.68
N HIS A 194 16.08 2.64 6.19
CA HIS A 194 17.36 1.92 6.21
C HIS A 194 18.04 2.12 7.56
N ASN A 195 18.30 1.02 8.27
CA ASN A 195 18.86 1.01 9.62
C ASN A 195 18.12 1.96 10.59
N GLY A 196 16.79 1.95 10.52
CA GLY A 196 15.92 2.77 11.36
C GLY A 196 15.89 4.26 11.02
N LYS A 197 16.58 4.70 9.96
CA LYS A 197 16.45 6.05 9.43
C LYS A 197 15.43 6.06 8.28
N HIS A 198 14.47 6.99 8.35
CA HIS A 198 13.38 7.08 7.41
C HIS A 198 13.64 8.19 6.38
N TYR A 199 13.36 7.90 5.12
CA TYR A 199 13.51 8.82 3.99
C TYR A 199 12.15 8.96 3.33
N ILE A 200 11.43 10.03 3.70
CA ILE A 200 10.14 10.35 3.09
C ILE A 200 10.38 10.82 1.65
N LEU A 201 9.75 10.15 0.70
CA LEU A 201 9.93 10.43 -0.73
C LEU A 201 8.85 11.37 -1.25
N GLN A 202 7.58 11.08 -0.94
CA GLN A 202 6.47 11.86 -1.46
C GLN A 202 5.20 11.73 -0.59
N ILE A 203 4.35 12.74 -0.63
CA ILE A 203 3.00 12.74 -0.07
C ILE A 203 2.01 12.79 -1.24
N THR A 204 1.02 11.90 -1.21
CA THR A 204 0.03 11.72 -2.27
C THR A 204 -1.35 12.17 -1.80
N ASP A 205 -2.04 12.98 -2.57
CA ASP A 205 -3.49 13.16 -2.44
C ASP A 205 -4.21 11.90 -2.90
N LYS A 206 -5.07 11.32 -2.07
CA LYS A 206 -5.95 10.21 -2.41
C LYS A 206 -7.40 10.69 -2.53
N VAL A 207 -8.03 10.41 -3.66
CA VAL A 207 -9.43 10.73 -3.91
C VAL A 207 -10.21 9.45 -4.06
N THR A 208 -11.17 9.23 -3.17
CA THR A 208 -12.05 8.07 -3.17
C THR A 208 -13.48 8.44 -3.55
N SER A 209 -14.31 7.44 -3.86
CA SER A 209 -15.75 7.63 -4.07
C SER A 209 -16.51 8.03 -2.79
N GLY A 210 -15.86 7.90 -1.62
CA GLY A 210 -16.54 7.96 -0.34
C GLY A 210 -17.38 6.70 -0.06
N ALA A 211 -18.20 6.78 1.01
CA ALA A 211 -19.08 5.69 1.38
C ALA A 211 -20.07 5.35 0.24
N PRO A 212 -20.53 4.10 0.12
CA PRO A 212 -20.26 2.98 1.04
C PRO A 212 -18.96 2.21 0.75
N HIS A 213 -18.35 2.34 -0.43
CA HIS A 213 -17.32 1.41 -0.92
C HIS A 213 -15.89 1.96 -0.85
N PHE A 214 -15.71 3.28 -0.69
CA PHE A 214 -14.39 3.95 -0.64
C PHE A 214 -13.43 3.55 -1.79
N ILE A 215 -13.98 3.45 -3.01
CA ILE A 215 -13.23 3.08 -4.21
C ILE A 215 -12.26 4.20 -4.55
N GLU A 216 -11.01 3.87 -4.79
CA GLU A 216 -9.98 4.82 -5.17
C GLU A 216 -10.19 5.28 -6.62
N MET A 217 -10.37 6.59 -6.78
CA MET A 217 -10.72 7.24 -8.04
C MET A 217 -9.53 7.93 -8.68
N GLN A 218 -8.65 8.52 -7.87
CA GLN A 218 -7.51 9.31 -8.34
C GLN A 218 -6.44 9.37 -7.25
N HIS A 219 -5.17 9.48 -7.68
CA HIS A 219 -4.04 9.81 -6.82
C HIS A 219 -3.20 10.89 -7.49
N HIS A 220 -2.70 11.85 -6.70
CA HIS A 220 -1.89 12.96 -7.22
C HIS A 220 -0.71 13.26 -6.32
N GLN A 221 0.44 13.50 -6.93
CA GLN A 221 1.69 13.90 -6.29
C GLN A 221 2.25 15.17 -6.94
N PRO A 222 2.85 16.09 -6.15
CA PRO A 222 2.75 16.15 -4.70
C PRO A 222 1.32 16.45 -4.25
N ALA A 223 1.04 16.16 -2.96
CA ALA A 223 -0.24 16.53 -2.37
C ALA A 223 -0.41 18.07 -2.32
N ASP A 224 -1.65 18.53 -2.51
CA ASP A 224 -1.99 19.95 -2.38
C ASP A 224 -2.22 20.32 -0.92
N ILE A 225 -1.12 20.58 -0.20
CA ILE A 225 -1.08 20.90 1.22
C ILE A 225 -0.07 22.03 1.50
N THR A 226 -0.22 22.71 2.62
CA THR A 226 0.74 23.73 3.05
C THR A 226 2.06 23.09 3.50
N LEU A 227 3.14 23.88 3.50
CA LEU A 227 4.45 23.43 4.01
C LEU A 227 4.37 23.00 5.49
N GLU A 228 3.57 23.69 6.30
CA GLU A 228 3.35 23.33 7.70
C GLU A 228 2.69 21.97 7.83
N GLN A 229 1.62 21.71 7.05
CA GLN A 229 0.97 20.41 7.00
C GLN A 229 1.93 19.31 6.54
N ALA A 230 2.71 19.58 5.47
CA ALA A 230 3.69 18.63 4.97
C ALA A 230 4.74 18.26 6.03
N ASN A 231 5.24 19.23 6.80
CA ASN A 231 6.21 18.98 7.87
C ASN A 231 5.58 18.20 9.02
N CYS A 232 4.37 18.57 9.47
CA CYS A 232 3.63 17.82 10.50
C CYS A 232 3.41 16.35 10.09
N ILE A 233 2.99 16.11 8.84
CA ILE A 233 2.80 14.77 8.28
C ILE A 233 4.13 13.99 8.34
N LYS A 234 5.22 14.54 7.83
CA LYS A 234 6.53 13.88 7.81
C LYS A 234 7.00 13.49 9.21
N GLU A 235 6.97 14.41 10.15
CA GLU A 235 7.38 14.16 11.53
C GLU A 235 6.52 13.08 12.20
N THR A 236 5.21 13.10 11.97
CA THR A 236 4.28 12.10 12.54
C THR A 236 4.51 10.73 11.94
N VAL A 237 4.70 10.65 10.62
CA VAL A 237 5.00 9.40 9.92
C VAL A 237 6.35 8.84 10.38
N GLU A 238 7.40 9.63 10.47
CA GLU A 238 8.72 9.17 10.96
C GLU A 238 8.63 8.58 12.38
N LYS A 239 7.86 9.23 13.28
CA LYS A 239 7.60 8.69 14.63
C LYS A 239 6.86 7.37 14.58
N ALA A 240 5.86 7.25 13.70
CA ALA A 240 5.06 6.04 13.55
C ALA A 240 5.89 4.86 12.99
N LEU A 241 6.71 5.12 11.97
CA LEU A 241 7.63 4.12 11.40
C LEU A 241 8.63 3.62 12.46
N THR A 242 9.18 4.53 13.26
CA THR A 242 10.09 4.19 14.38
C THR A 242 9.37 3.35 15.43
N ALA A 243 8.14 3.71 15.81
CA ALA A 243 7.36 2.99 16.81
C ALA A 243 7.00 1.56 16.36
N LEU A 244 6.73 1.37 15.07
CA LEU A 244 6.46 0.06 14.46
C LEU A 244 7.74 -0.74 14.15
N LYS A 245 8.93 -0.25 14.48
CA LYS A 245 10.21 -0.92 14.20
C LYS A 245 10.43 -1.20 12.72
N ILE A 246 9.97 -0.32 11.84
CA ILE A 246 10.23 -0.41 10.40
C ILE A 246 11.64 0.10 10.15
N GLU A 247 12.61 -0.79 10.06
CA GLU A 247 14.03 -0.44 10.00
C GLU A 247 14.63 -0.59 8.60
N ASN A 248 14.20 -1.61 7.85
CA ASN A 248 14.80 -1.95 6.56
C ASN A 248 13.73 -2.41 5.56
N SER A 249 12.87 -1.50 5.12
CA SER A 249 11.88 -1.74 4.06
C SER A 249 11.36 -0.44 3.47
N PRO A 250 10.72 -0.50 2.29
CA PRO A 250 9.77 0.54 1.89
C PRO A 250 8.58 0.56 2.85
N SER A 251 7.87 1.69 2.89
CA SER A 251 6.60 1.81 3.61
C SER A 251 5.62 2.68 2.85
N HIS A 252 4.35 2.34 3.04
CA HIS A 252 3.19 3.08 2.57
C HIS A 252 2.33 3.40 3.79
N THR A 253 2.16 4.69 4.08
CA THR A 253 1.40 5.15 5.23
C THR A 253 0.15 5.86 4.77
N GLU A 254 -1.02 5.40 5.19
CA GLU A 254 -2.29 6.06 4.96
C GLU A 254 -2.62 6.99 6.13
N ILE A 255 -2.98 8.22 5.83
CA ILE A 255 -3.30 9.26 6.82
C ILE A 255 -4.56 10.00 6.44
N LYS A 256 -5.21 10.59 7.43
CA LYS A 256 -6.28 11.57 7.22
C LYS A 256 -5.96 12.88 7.93
N LEU A 257 -6.29 13.96 7.25
CA LEU A 257 -6.29 15.32 7.80
C LEU A 257 -7.76 15.77 7.87
N ASN A 258 -8.28 15.87 9.08
CA ASN A 258 -9.69 16.21 9.26
C ASN A 258 -9.97 17.70 8.99
N SER A 259 -11.24 18.10 9.02
CA SER A 259 -11.69 19.47 8.76
C SER A 259 -11.13 20.51 9.75
N ARG A 260 -10.65 20.06 10.93
CA ARG A 260 -9.98 20.93 11.93
C ARG A 260 -8.46 21.02 11.75
N GLY A 261 -7.91 20.31 10.76
CA GLY A 261 -6.48 20.24 10.52
C GLY A 261 -5.75 19.24 11.42
N GLU A 262 -6.46 18.35 12.10
CA GLU A 262 -5.89 17.29 12.94
C GLU A 262 -5.50 16.07 12.08
N LEU A 263 -4.30 15.56 12.30
CA LEU A 263 -3.73 14.45 11.57
C LEU A 263 -3.99 13.12 12.29
N TYR A 264 -4.34 12.09 11.53
CA TYR A 264 -4.54 10.73 12.03
C TYR A 264 -3.83 9.71 11.14
N ILE A 265 -3.07 8.79 11.73
CA ILE A 265 -2.53 7.62 11.03
C ILE A 265 -3.64 6.57 10.92
N ILE A 266 -3.95 6.18 9.68
CA ILE A 266 -5.00 5.19 9.41
C ILE A 266 -4.43 3.77 9.28
N GLU A 267 -3.34 3.61 8.54
CA GLU A 267 -2.66 2.32 8.37
C GLU A 267 -1.23 2.52 7.87
N ILE A 268 -0.33 1.63 8.27
CA ILE A 268 1.04 1.57 7.73
C ILE A 268 1.33 0.14 7.28
N GLY A 269 1.66 0.00 6.00
CA GLY A 269 2.23 -1.22 5.45
C GLY A 269 3.75 -1.11 5.33
N ALA A 270 4.50 -2.09 5.87
CA ALA A 270 5.95 -2.18 5.71
C ALA A 270 6.33 -2.74 4.33
N ARG A 271 5.73 -2.17 3.29
CA ARG A 271 5.83 -2.56 1.88
C ARG A 271 5.50 -1.36 0.99
N MET A 272 5.73 -1.47 -0.31
CA MET A 272 5.37 -0.43 -1.27
C MET A 272 3.84 -0.30 -1.40
N GLY A 273 3.35 0.91 -1.65
CA GLY A 273 1.97 1.19 -2.02
C GLY A 273 1.61 0.61 -3.39
N GLY A 274 0.35 0.25 -3.54
CA GLY A 274 -0.24 -0.18 -4.80
C GLY A 274 -0.68 1.00 -5.69
N ASP A 275 -1.55 0.70 -6.65
CA ASP A 275 -2.26 1.67 -7.48
C ASP A 275 -1.34 2.75 -8.10
N TYR A 276 -0.17 2.32 -8.58
CA TYR A 276 0.88 3.16 -9.20
C TYR A 276 1.53 4.18 -8.26
N ILE A 277 1.08 4.33 -7.01
CA ILE A 277 1.57 5.36 -6.08
C ILE A 277 3.07 5.25 -5.88
N SER A 278 3.56 4.09 -5.39
CA SER A 278 4.99 3.91 -5.12
C SER A 278 5.82 3.60 -6.36
N SER A 279 5.23 2.91 -7.36
CA SER A 279 5.95 2.42 -8.54
C SER A 279 6.21 3.52 -9.57
N ASP A 280 5.19 4.29 -9.89
CA ASP A 280 5.19 5.23 -11.02
C ASP A 280 5.11 6.68 -10.56
N LEU A 281 4.16 7.02 -9.68
CA LEU A 281 3.93 8.40 -9.31
C LEU A 281 5.12 9.01 -8.57
N VAL A 282 5.78 8.27 -7.65
CA VAL A 282 7.02 8.77 -7.00
C VAL A 282 8.08 9.09 -8.05
N ARG A 283 8.28 8.22 -9.05
CA ARG A 283 9.26 8.44 -10.12
C ARG A 283 8.86 9.62 -11.01
N LEU A 284 7.60 9.68 -11.40
CA LEU A 284 7.10 10.76 -12.25
C LEU A 284 7.12 12.12 -11.56
N SER A 285 6.90 12.16 -10.23
CA SER A 285 6.86 13.42 -9.48
C SER A 285 8.22 13.90 -8.98
N THR A 286 9.18 12.99 -8.73
CA THR A 286 10.46 13.31 -8.05
C THR A 286 11.71 12.92 -8.83
N GLY A 287 11.57 12.20 -9.95
CA GLY A 287 12.68 11.57 -10.67
C GLY A 287 13.30 10.37 -9.94
N TYR A 288 12.95 10.11 -8.68
CA TYR A 288 13.51 9.03 -7.89
C TYR A 288 12.77 7.71 -8.14
N ASP A 289 13.49 6.68 -8.54
CA ASP A 289 12.97 5.34 -8.77
C ASP A 289 12.85 4.56 -7.44
N MET A 290 11.69 4.61 -6.80
CA MET A 290 11.44 3.92 -5.53
C MET A 290 11.50 2.39 -5.67
N VAL A 291 11.13 1.83 -6.83
CA VAL A 291 11.25 0.38 -7.10
C VAL A 291 12.72 -0.04 -7.07
N LYS A 292 13.60 0.73 -7.70
CA LYS A 292 15.05 0.53 -7.62
C LYS A 292 15.53 0.62 -6.18
N GLY A 293 15.12 1.66 -5.45
CA GLY A 293 15.50 1.85 -4.05
C GLY A 293 15.09 0.66 -3.16
N ALA A 294 13.89 0.13 -3.35
CA ALA A 294 13.40 -1.05 -2.62
C ALA A 294 14.20 -2.32 -2.94
N ILE A 295 14.58 -2.52 -4.21
CA ILE A 295 15.42 -3.65 -4.64
C ILE A 295 16.84 -3.53 -4.06
N GLU A 296 17.43 -2.34 -4.12
CA GLU A 296 18.76 -2.08 -3.57
C GLU A 296 18.77 -2.26 -2.05
N LEU A 297 17.71 -1.82 -1.35
CA LEU A 297 17.55 -2.04 0.08
C LEU A 297 17.50 -3.52 0.42
N ALA A 298 16.65 -4.31 -0.25
CA ALA A 298 16.49 -5.74 -0.02
C ALA A 298 17.78 -6.54 -0.29
N THR A 299 18.68 -6.03 -1.13
CA THR A 299 19.94 -6.66 -1.49
C THR A 299 21.17 -6.05 -0.78
N GLY A 300 20.96 -5.23 0.25
CA GLY A 300 22.04 -4.60 1.03
C GLY A 300 22.88 -3.57 0.26
N ARG A 301 22.31 -2.97 -0.79
CA ARG A 301 22.97 -2.00 -1.68
C ARG A 301 22.34 -0.61 -1.64
N PHE A 302 21.59 -0.34 -0.58
CA PHE A 302 20.85 0.90 -0.44
C PHE A 302 21.73 2.14 -0.60
N ALA A 303 21.29 3.05 -1.46
CA ALA A 303 21.80 4.40 -1.58
C ALA A 303 20.77 5.40 -1.05
N ILE A 304 21.24 6.44 -0.36
CA ILE A 304 20.35 7.48 0.17
C ILE A 304 19.60 8.13 -1.00
N PRO A 305 18.26 8.21 -0.93
CA PRO A 305 17.47 8.85 -1.97
C PRO A 305 17.89 10.30 -2.22
N CYS A 306 18.05 10.65 -3.49
CA CYS A 306 18.31 12.00 -3.93
C CYS A 306 17.17 12.42 -4.88
N ILE A 307 16.31 13.31 -4.42
CA ILE A 307 15.22 13.88 -5.22
C ILE A 307 15.80 15.06 -6.01
N GLN A 308 15.74 14.97 -7.32
CA GLN A 308 16.35 15.95 -8.24
C GLN A 308 15.33 16.71 -9.07
N GLU A 309 14.10 16.20 -9.16
CA GLU A 309 13.04 16.73 -10.00
C GLU A 309 11.81 17.04 -9.15
N SER A 310 10.97 17.92 -9.65
CA SER A 310 9.69 18.26 -9.00
C SER A 310 8.66 18.51 -10.10
N HIS A 311 7.81 17.51 -10.33
CA HIS A 311 6.72 17.56 -11.29
C HIS A 311 5.39 17.22 -10.60
N TYR A 312 4.30 17.56 -11.23
CA TYR A 312 2.98 17.04 -10.86
C TYR A 312 2.75 15.72 -11.61
N ALA A 313 2.34 14.70 -10.88
CA ALA A 313 2.01 13.41 -11.47
C ALA A 313 0.74 12.87 -10.84
N GLY A 314 0.02 12.02 -11.55
CA GLY A 314 -1.16 11.38 -10.97
C GLY A 314 -1.68 10.25 -11.83
N VAL A 315 -2.63 9.53 -11.23
CA VAL A 315 -3.42 8.50 -11.89
C VAL A 315 -4.90 8.83 -11.78
N TYR A 316 -5.61 8.57 -12.86
CA TYR A 316 -7.08 8.58 -12.91
C TYR A 316 -7.57 7.20 -13.28
N PHE A 317 -8.54 6.68 -12.54
CA PHE A 317 -9.11 5.36 -12.79
C PHE A 317 -10.44 5.46 -13.52
N TYR A 318 -10.59 4.62 -14.55
CA TYR A 318 -11.81 4.51 -15.34
C TYR A 318 -12.73 3.44 -14.74
N SER A 319 -13.98 3.83 -14.45
CA SER A 319 -15.02 2.95 -13.93
C SER A 319 -16.41 3.54 -14.19
N SER A 320 -17.46 2.83 -13.76
CA SER A 320 -18.83 3.35 -13.81
C SER A 320 -19.03 4.65 -12.98
N LEU A 321 -18.18 4.89 -11.99
CA LEU A 321 -18.20 6.11 -11.16
C LEU A 321 -17.53 7.30 -11.86
N ALA A 322 -16.66 7.05 -12.84
CA ALA A 322 -15.95 8.07 -13.59
C ALA A 322 -15.91 7.76 -15.10
N PRO A 323 -17.05 7.64 -15.78
CA PRO A 323 -17.11 7.21 -17.18
C PRO A 323 -16.43 8.20 -18.15
N ARG A 324 -16.32 9.48 -17.77
CA ARG A 324 -15.59 10.51 -18.54
C ARG A 324 -14.12 10.18 -18.74
N ILE A 325 -13.50 9.45 -17.81
CA ILE A 325 -12.10 9.06 -17.90
C ILE A 325 -11.83 8.20 -19.15
N GLY A 326 -12.76 7.30 -19.50
CA GLY A 326 -12.67 6.51 -20.74
C GLY A 326 -12.60 7.36 -22.00
N ASN A 327 -13.31 8.51 -22.05
CA ASN A 327 -13.21 9.44 -23.17
C ASN A 327 -11.84 10.11 -23.24
N VAL A 328 -11.29 10.53 -22.09
CA VAL A 328 -9.94 11.12 -22.01
C VAL A 328 -8.89 10.13 -22.50
N ILE A 329 -9.00 8.85 -22.08
CA ILE A 329 -8.07 7.80 -22.53
C ILE A 329 -8.15 7.62 -24.05
N ARG A 330 -9.36 7.55 -24.63
CA ARG A 330 -9.52 7.40 -26.08
C ARG A 330 -9.02 8.62 -26.85
N ASP A 331 -9.13 9.81 -26.28
CA ASP A 331 -8.64 11.07 -26.83
C ASP A 331 -7.22 11.44 -26.36
N HIS A 332 -6.45 10.50 -25.80
CA HIS A 332 -5.13 10.75 -25.18
C HIS A 332 -4.17 11.57 -26.04
N ALA A 333 -4.26 11.46 -27.38
CA ALA A 333 -3.45 12.25 -28.29
C ALA A 333 -3.66 13.79 -28.17
N LYS A 334 -4.75 14.23 -27.53
CA LYS A 334 -5.03 15.64 -27.21
C LYS A 334 -4.47 16.07 -25.84
N HIS A 335 -3.94 15.13 -25.08
CA HIS A 335 -3.45 15.31 -23.72
C HIS A 335 -1.98 14.87 -23.61
N PRO A 336 -1.03 15.72 -24.05
CA PRO A 336 0.38 15.38 -24.09
C PRO A 336 1.00 15.05 -22.71
N GLU A 337 0.32 15.41 -21.63
CA GLU A 337 0.68 15.08 -20.26
C GLU A 337 0.47 13.61 -19.93
N ILE A 338 -0.37 12.88 -20.67
CA ILE A 338 -0.61 11.45 -20.44
C ILE A 338 0.59 10.66 -20.91
N VAL A 339 1.23 9.97 -19.96
CA VAL A 339 2.47 9.20 -20.22
C VAL A 339 2.23 7.69 -20.33
N GLU A 340 1.13 7.20 -19.77
CA GLU A 340 0.74 5.79 -19.84
C GLU A 340 -0.77 5.65 -19.67
N TYR A 341 -1.37 4.69 -20.31
CA TYR A 341 -2.79 4.39 -20.12
C TYR A 341 -3.11 2.93 -20.47
N GLU A 342 -4.20 2.45 -19.89
CA GLU A 342 -4.82 1.17 -20.21
C GLU A 342 -6.34 1.33 -20.18
N ILE A 343 -7.06 0.68 -21.09
CA ILE A 343 -8.52 0.68 -21.12
C ILE A 343 -9.02 -0.71 -21.49
N ASP A 344 -9.97 -1.22 -20.70
CA ASP A 344 -10.79 -2.37 -21.05
C ASP A 344 -12.12 -1.83 -21.58
N ASP A 345 -12.44 -2.20 -22.82
CA ASP A 345 -13.68 -1.82 -23.48
C ASP A 345 -14.90 -2.71 -23.11
N ALA A 346 -14.73 -3.61 -22.12
CA ALA A 346 -15.86 -4.34 -21.55
C ALA A 346 -16.92 -3.37 -20.99
N PRO A 347 -18.20 -3.75 -20.99
CA PRO A 347 -19.26 -2.94 -20.42
C PRO A 347 -18.96 -2.59 -18.96
N LEU A 348 -19.14 -1.31 -18.60
CA LEU A 348 -18.99 -0.88 -17.21
C LEU A 348 -20.03 -1.56 -16.33
N VAL A 349 -19.58 -2.22 -15.28
CA VAL A 349 -20.42 -2.72 -14.21
C VAL A 349 -20.50 -1.72 -13.07
N GLU A 350 -21.49 -1.82 -12.21
CA GLU A 350 -21.57 -1.02 -10.99
C GLU A 350 -20.31 -1.30 -10.14
N ALA A 351 -19.48 -0.27 -9.95
CA ALA A 351 -18.25 -0.43 -9.21
C ALA A 351 -18.53 -0.52 -7.70
N LYS A 352 -18.08 -1.60 -7.07
CA LYS A 352 -18.18 -1.89 -5.63
C LYS A 352 -16.81 -2.09 -4.97
N SER A 353 -15.76 -2.19 -5.78
CA SER A 353 -14.38 -2.38 -5.33
C SER A 353 -13.39 -1.79 -6.34
N ASN A 354 -12.12 -1.69 -5.96
CA ASN A 354 -11.05 -1.30 -6.88
C ASN A 354 -10.87 -2.29 -8.06
N ALA A 355 -11.31 -3.54 -7.91
CA ALA A 355 -11.24 -4.55 -8.97
C ALA A 355 -12.24 -4.28 -10.12
N ASP A 356 -13.26 -3.45 -9.89
CA ASP A 356 -14.28 -3.12 -10.89
C ASP A 356 -13.90 -1.92 -11.77
N ARG A 357 -12.63 -1.50 -11.70
CA ARG A 357 -12.07 -0.46 -12.58
C ARG A 357 -11.74 -1.06 -13.94
N ASN A 358 -12.12 -0.37 -15.02
CA ASN A 358 -11.94 -0.79 -16.41
C ASN A 358 -10.71 -0.16 -17.09
N GLY A 359 -9.88 0.54 -16.36
CA GLY A 359 -8.69 1.16 -16.91
C GLY A 359 -8.18 2.33 -16.09
N TYR A 360 -7.13 2.95 -16.60
CA TYR A 360 -6.47 4.09 -15.97
C TYR A 360 -5.68 4.88 -17.00
N PHE A 361 -5.27 6.07 -16.62
CA PHE A 361 -4.11 6.73 -17.21
C PHE A 361 -3.24 7.40 -16.16
N LEU A 362 -1.94 7.44 -16.44
CA LEU A 362 -0.93 8.17 -15.69
C LEU A 362 -0.60 9.46 -16.43
N TYR A 363 -0.40 10.54 -15.68
CA TYR A 363 0.06 11.81 -16.25
C TYR A 363 1.27 12.37 -15.51
N GLN A 364 2.07 13.20 -16.21
CA GLN A 364 3.11 14.04 -15.65
C GLN A 364 2.96 15.44 -16.25
N SER A 365 3.12 16.50 -15.42
CA SER A 365 2.97 17.89 -15.85
C SER A 365 3.90 18.80 -15.06
N ASP A 366 4.45 19.83 -15.71
CA ASP A 366 5.23 20.88 -15.07
C ASP A 366 4.36 22.07 -14.62
N ASN A 367 3.13 22.14 -15.14
CA ASN A 367 2.28 23.33 -15.02
C ASN A 367 1.22 23.24 -13.91
N GLY A 368 1.15 22.10 -13.22
CA GLY A 368 0.16 21.85 -12.17
C GLY A 368 -0.52 20.50 -12.31
N LYS A 369 -1.35 20.18 -11.33
CA LYS A 369 -2.19 19.00 -11.31
C LYS A 369 -3.15 19.03 -12.51
N MET A 370 -3.21 17.94 -13.27
CA MET A 370 -4.22 17.77 -14.32
C MET A 370 -5.61 17.72 -13.66
N VAL A 371 -6.52 18.57 -14.11
CA VAL A 371 -7.92 18.65 -13.63
C VAL A 371 -8.84 18.32 -14.79
N LEU A 372 -9.81 17.41 -14.57
CA LEU A 372 -10.78 16.93 -15.58
C LEU A 372 -12.21 17.32 -15.23
#